data_e728854c9ebce8a21162c127d265358a
#
_entry.id   e728854c9ebce8a21162c127d265358a
#
_cell.length_a   1.000
_cell.length_b   1.000
_cell.length_c   1.000
_cell.angle_alpha   90.00
_cell.angle_beta   90.00
_cell.angle_gamma   90.00
#
_symmetry.space_group_name_H-M   'P 1'
#
loop_
_entity.id
_entity.type
_entity.pdbx_description
1 polymer ?
#
loop_
_entity_poly.entity_id
_entity_poly.type
_entity_poly.pdbx_seq_one_letter_code
_entity_poly.pdbx_strand_id
1 'polypeptide(L)'
;MDKHTEKSVHGGDVYRNQVELDFSVNINPFGMPDGVKKALGDAIFLCTQYPDEKVSKLSEAMAKKLDVPQECILFGNGASELFVAIIHARKPKTVLVLAPSFSGYEHSAACEDCQVRYYYLKKEDNFELTEHFLQELIRQIKAHEAPDLIFLANPNNPTGACISFDIISQIVFLCCEHRITLVIDECFIEFTKRQNESLIKTAIHSQYLIVVRAFTKIYGIPGVRLGYLAASEKMVECLKRQLPEWNVSLLAQYAGAAALQEDEFVQKTSEYVEKQREYLTEKLRLLGLTVWQGEADYLLFYSEKNLYEMLLKKKMLIRDCSNYKGLESGYYRIAVKKQEENDRLIAALEEVLSDENIK
;
A
#
# COMPACT_ATOMS: atom_id res chain seq x y z
N MET A 1 -11.92 1.14 36.59
CA MET A 1 -11.11 0.35 35.63
C MET A 1 -11.35 0.92 34.24
N ASP A 2 -10.55 1.91 33.87
CA ASP A 2 -10.63 2.54 32.54
C ASP A 2 -10.17 1.52 31.50
N LYS A 3 -11.12 1.08 30.68
CA LYS A 3 -10.81 0.36 29.46
C LYS A 3 -10.24 1.38 28.46
N HIS A 4 -8.96 1.70 28.55
CA HIS A 4 -8.23 2.23 27.40
C HIS A 4 -8.22 1.12 26.34
N THR A 5 -9.20 1.18 25.43
CA THR A 5 -9.14 0.38 24.21
C THR A 5 -7.89 0.82 23.45
N GLU A 6 -6.85 -0.01 23.43
CA GLU A 6 -5.69 0.24 22.57
C GLU A 6 -6.19 0.48 21.15
N LYS A 7 -5.94 1.68 20.62
CA LYS A 7 -6.28 2.01 19.23
C LYS A 7 -5.56 1.02 18.31
N SER A 8 -6.27 0.49 17.32
CA SER A 8 -5.66 -0.39 16.34
C SER A 8 -4.50 0.31 15.62
N VAL A 9 -3.39 -0.40 15.45
CA VAL A 9 -2.23 0.08 14.67
C VAL A 9 -2.60 0.32 13.21
N HIS A 10 -3.64 -0.34 12.71
CA HIS A 10 -4.13 -0.24 11.34
C HIS A 10 -5.57 0.27 11.30
N GLY A 11 -6.03 0.69 10.11
CA GLY A 11 -7.46 0.90 9.85
C GLY A 11 -8.25 -0.41 9.84
N GLY A 12 -9.58 -0.32 9.71
CA GLY A 12 -10.46 -1.49 9.59
C GLY A 12 -10.87 -2.11 10.92
N ASP A 13 -10.81 -1.36 12.02
CA ASP A 13 -11.24 -1.86 13.34
C ASP A 13 -12.78 -1.85 13.50
N VAL A 14 -13.45 -2.48 12.53
CA VAL A 14 -14.91 -2.64 12.51
C VAL A 14 -15.41 -3.72 13.48
N TYR A 15 -14.51 -4.56 13.98
CA TYR A 15 -14.87 -5.65 14.91
C TYR A 15 -15.08 -5.15 16.36
N ARG A 16 -14.44 -4.03 16.72
CA ARG A 16 -14.54 -3.44 18.06
C ARG A 16 -15.43 -2.19 18.10
N ASN A 17 -15.75 -1.63 16.93
CA ASN A 17 -16.51 -0.40 16.79
C ASN A 17 -17.80 -0.65 16.00
N GLN A 18 -18.89 0.00 16.43
CA GLN A 18 -20.12 0.03 15.64
C GLN A 18 -19.97 1.02 14.49
N VAL A 19 -19.66 0.53 13.30
CA VAL A 19 -19.35 1.33 12.12
C VAL A 19 -20.39 1.08 11.03
N GLU A 20 -20.93 2.14 10.44
CA GLU A 20 -21.77 2.09 9.24
C GLU A 20 -20.95 2.39 7.99
N LEU A 21 -19.98 3.31 8.09
CA LEU A 21 -19.10 3.69 7.01
C LEU A 21 -17.63 3.63 7.47
N ASP A 22 -16.83 2.84 6.79
CA ASP A 22 -15.40 2.70 7.07
C ASP A 22 -14.55 3.36 6.00
N PHE A 23 -14.04 4.57 6.29
CA PHE A 23 -13.07 5.30 5.48
C PHE A 23 -11.61 5.04 5.91
N SER A 24 -11.39 4.21 6.91
CA SER A 24 -10.05 3.96 7.46
C SER A 24 -9.21 2.98 6.62
N VAL A 25 -9.86 2.19 5.75
CA VAL A 25 -9.23 1.21 4.86
C VAL A 25 -9.33 1.64 3.40
N ASN A 26 -8.21 1.56 2.71
CA ASN A 26 -8.07 1.96 1.31
C ASN A 26 -8.40 0.76 0.41
N ILE A 27 -9.65 0.67 -0.03
CA ILE A 27 -10.17 -0.44 -0.84
C ILE A 27 -11.04 0.16 -1.94
N ASN A 28 -10.97 -0.44 -3.12
CA ASN A 28 -11.76 -0.03 -4.28
C ASN A 28 -13.22 0.31 -3.91
N PRO A 29 -13.71 1.51 -4.25
CA PRO A 29 -15.07 1.94 -3.93
C PRO A 29 -16.16 1.07 -4.59
N PHE A 30 -15.84 0.38 -5.68
CA PHE A 30 -16.79 -0.53 -6.34
C PHE A 30 -16.82 -1.93 -5.70
N GLY A 31 -15.90 -2.20 -4.73
CA GLY A 31 -15.77 -3.49 -4.07
C GLY A 31 -15.18 -4.56 -4.99
N MET A 32 -15.59 -5.81 -4.80
CA MET A 32 -15.09 -6.96 -5.54
C MET A 32 -15.81 -7.07 -6.91
N PRO A 33 -15.07 -7.26 -8.03
CA PRO A 33 -15.67 -7.51 -9.35
C PRO A 33 -16.52 -8.79 -9.38
N ASP A 34 -17.56 -8.81 -10.21
CA ASP A 34 -18.49 -9.95 -10.27
C ASP A 34 -17.81 -11.22 -10.79
N GLY A 35 -16.86 -11.12 -11.72
CA GLY A 35 -16.05 -12.25 -12.18
C GLY A 35 -15.25 -12.89 -11.05
N VAL A 36 -14.69 -12.08 -10.15
CA VAL A 36 -13.96 -12.57 -8.98
C VAL A 36 -14.88 -13.20 -7.94
N LYS A 37 -16.08 -12.60 -7.69
CA LYS A 37 -17.09 -13.20 -6.80
C LYS A 37 -17.51 -14.59 -7.29
N LYS A 38 -17.78 -14.71 -8.60
CA LYS A 38 -18.14 -15.98 -9.21
C LYS A 38 -17.03 -17.01 -9.05
N ALA A 39 -15.79 -16.64 -9.38
CA ALA A 39 -14.63 -17.53 -9.27
C ALA A 39 -14.42 -18.04 -7.84
N LEU A 40 -14.60 -17.19 -6.82
CA LEU A 40 -14.55 -17.58 -5.42
C LEU A 40 -15.68 -18.55 -5.06
N GLY A 41 -16.92 -18.27 -5.51
CA GLY A 41 -18.07 -19.17 -5.31
C GLY A 41 -17.85 -20.56 -5.90
N ASP A 42 -17.33 -20.63 -7.11
CA ASP A 42 -17.02 -21.89 -7.79
C ASP A 42 -15.86 -22.63 -7.11
N ALA A 43 -14.85 -21.90 -6.65
CA ALA A 43 -13.66 -22.47 -6.04
C ALA A 43 -13.89 -23.02 -4.62
N ILE A 44 -14.94 -22.61 -3.90
CA ILE A 44 -15.21 -23.07 -2.53
C ILE A 44 -15.41 -24.59 -2.46
N PHE A 45 -15.99 -25.18 -3.50
CA PHE A 45 -16.21 -26.63 -3.58
C PHE A 45 -14.91 -27.43 -3.80
N LEU A 46 -13.83 -26.76 -4.20
CA LEU A 46 -12.52 -27.33 -4.42
C LEU A 46 -11.61 -27.28 -3.17
N CYS A 47 -12.07 -26.66 -2.09
CA CYS A 47 -11.28 -26.51 -0.86
C CYS A 47 -10.96 -27.83 -0.12
N THR A 48 -11.48 -28.96 -0.59
CA THR A 48 -11.07 -30.30 -0.14
C THR A 48 -9.73 -30.77 -0.73
N GLN A 49 -9.15 -29.98 -1.65
CA GLN A 49 -7.89 -30.25 -2.31
C GLN A 49 -6.83 -29.26 -1.84
N TYR A 50 -5.56 -29.67 -1.84
CA TYR A 50 -4.46 -28.74 -1.71
C TYR A 50 -4.40 -27.79 -2.92
N PRO A 51 -4.00 -26.53 -2.74
CA PRO A 51 -3.79 -25.62 -3.87
C PRO A 51 -2.61 -26.10 -4.73
N ASP A 52 -2.52 -25.59 -5.96
CA ASP A 52 -1.32 -25.80 -6.78
C ASP A 52 -0.12 -25.09 -6.12
N GLU A 53 0.87 -25.85 -5.69
CA GLU A 53 2.08 -25.35 -5.04
C GLU A 53 2.86 -24.35 -5.92
N LYS A 54 2.83 -24.58 -7.24
CA LYS A 54 3.53 -23.71 -8.22
C LYS A 54 2.72 -22.50 -8.64
N VAL A 55 1.45 -22.42 -8.21
CA VAL A 55 0.54 -21.33 -8.61
C VAL A 55 0.47 -21.17 -10.14
N SER A 56 0.59 -22.27 -10.89
CA SER A 56 0.94 -22.30 -12.32
C SER A 56 0.00 -21.45 -13.18
N LYS A 57 -1.33 -21.66 -13.07
CA LYS A 57 -2.31 -20.94 -13.89
C LYS A 57 -2.28 -19.43 -13.67
N LEU A 58 -2.17 -19.01 -12.41
CA LEU A 58 -2.11 -17.59 -12.07
C LEU A 58 -0.78 -16.97 -12.49
N SER A 59 0.33 -17.70 -12.34
CA SER A 59 1.66 -17.25 -12.77
C SER A 59 1.73 -17.08 -14.28
N GLU A 60 1.21 -18.02 -15.06
CA GLU A 60 1.14 -17.93 -16.51
C GLU A 60 0.31 -16.73 -16.97
N ALA A 61 -0.88 -16.55 -16.38
CA ALA A 61 -1.76 -15.43 -16.69
C ALA A 61 -1.11 -14.07 -16.35
N MET A 62 -0.43 -13.99 -15.20
CA MET A 62 0.26 -12.76 -14.78
C MET A 62 1.48 -12.47 -15.66
N ALA A 63 2.28 -13.47 -15.99
CA ALA A 63 3.42 -13.33 -16.88
C ALA A 63 3.01 -12.77 -18.24
N LYS A 64 1.92 -13.31 -18.80
CA LYS A 64 1.32 -12.79 -20.05
C LYS A 64 0.84 -11.36 -19.91
N LYS A 65 0.13 -11.02 -18.81
CA LYS A 65 -0.42 -9.67 -18.58
C LYS A 65 0.69 -8.63 -18.42
N LEU A 66 1.74 -8.96 -17.69
CA LEU A 66 2.88 -8.06 -17.45
C LEU A 66 3.90 -8.09 -18.58
N ASP A 67 3.81 -9.07 -19.49
CA ASP A 67 4.78 -9.34 -20.54
C ASP A 67 6.20 -9.48 -19.95
N VAL A 68 6.34 -10.43 -19.00
CA VAL A 68 7.59 -10.78 -18.31
C VAL A 68 7.71 -12.30 -18.18
N PRO A 69 8.92 -12.87 -18.01
CA PRO A 69 9.08 -14.31 -17.74
C PRO A 69 8.36 -14.73 -16.45
N GLN A 70 7.76 -15.89 -16.46
CA GLN A 70 7.03 -16.43 -15.31
C GLN A 70 7.94 -16.63 -14.09
N GLU A 71 9.20 -16.97 -14.34
CA GLU A 71 10.25 -17.19 -13.35
C GLU A 71 10.64 -15.89 -12.59
N CYS A 72 10.24 -14.74 -13.13
CA CYS A 72 10.46 -13.44 -12.51
C CYS A 72 9.31 -12.98 -11.60
N ILE A 73 8.29 -13.83 -11.38
CA ILE A 73 7.11 -13.52 -10.56
C ILE A 73 7.04 -14.48 -9.37
N LEU A 74 6.72 -13.95 -8.19
CA LEU A 74 6.47 -14.74 -6.98
C LEU A 74 5.21 -14.26 -6.30
N PHE A 75 4.28 -15.18 -6.01
CA PHE A 75 3.05 -14.89 -5.27
C PHE A 75 3.21 -15.14 -3.78
N GLY A 76 2.46 -14.35 -2.98
CA GLY A 76 2.43 -14.47 -1.54
C GLY A 76 1.03 -14.27 -0.95
N ASN A 77 0.87 -14.65 0.30
CA ASN A 77 -0.33 -14.44 1.11
C ASN A 77 -0.50 -12.94 1.47
N GLY A 78 -0.71 -12.12 0.44
CA GLY A 78 -0.63 -10.66 0.46
C GLY A 78 0.82 -10.16 0.40
N ALA A 79 0.97 -8.86 0.14
CA ALA A 79 2.29 -8.21 0.08
C ALA A 79 3.09 -8.32 1.39
N SER A 80 2.41 -8.38 2.53
CA SER A 80 3.07 -8.45 3.85
C SER A 80 3.94 -9.70 4.03
N GLU A 81 3.50 -10.85 3.53
CA GLU A 81 4.31 -12.08 3.55
C GLU A 81 5.58 -11.91 2.69
N LEU A 82 5.43 -11.25 1.54
CA LEU A 82 6.56 -10.99 0.63
C LEU A 82 7.59 -10.04 1.24
N PHE A 83 7.16 -9.02 2.00
CA PHE A 83 8.11 -8.14 2.72
C PHE A 83 8.92 -8.92 3.75
N VAL A 84 8.29 -9.82 4.50
CA VAL A 84 8.99 -10.71 5.46
C VAL A 84 9.97 -11.62 4.73
N ALA A 85 9.54 -12.26 3.62
CA ALA A 85 10.41 -13.11 2.82
C ALA A 85 11.64 -12.36 2.26
N ILE A 86 11.47 -11.09 1.86
CA ILE A 86 12.57 -10.25 1.39
C ILE A 86 13.58 -10.01 2.52
N ILE A 87 13.12 -9.68 3.71
CA ILE A 87 14.00 -9.48 4.87
C ILE A 87 14.77 -10.77 5.21
N HIS A 88 14.08 -11.91 5.30
CA HIS A 88 14.72 -13.21 5.57
C HIS A 88 15.73 -13.62 4.49
N ALA A 89 15.45 -13.36 3.22
CA ALA A 89 16.35 -13.70 2.12
C ALA A 89 17.57 -12.79 2.06
N ARG A 90 17.39 -11.49 2.31
CA ARG A 90 18.45 -10.49 2.17
C ARG A 90 19.27 -10.28 3.42
N LYS A 91 18.70 -10.57 4.60
CA LYS A 91 19.33 -10.42 5.93
C LYS A 91 20.07 -9.08 6.08
N PRO A 92 19.39 -7.94 5.82
CA PRO A 92 20.02 -6.64 5.89
C PRO A 92 20.39 -6.32 7.35
N LYS A 93 21.55 -5.72 7.58
CA LYS A 93 21.87 -5.16 8.90
C LYS A 93 21.14 -3.85 9.14
N THR A 94 21.00 -3.06 8.08
CA THR A 94 20.34 -1.76 8.11
C THR A 94 19.27 -1.66 7.03
N VAL A 95 18.08 -1.22 7.44
CA VAL A 95 16.93 -0.99 6.57
C VAL A 95 16.54 0.49 6.64
N LEU A 96 16.45 1.16 5.50
CA LEU A 96 15.96 2.54 5.40
C LEU A 96 14.49 2.53 4.99
N VAL A 97 13.66 3.25 5.72
CA VAL A 97 12.23 3.41 5.48
C VAL A 97 11.89 4.91 5.46
N LEU A 98 10.97 5.33 4.61
CA LEU A 98 10.44 6.69 4.66
C LEU A 98 9.54 6.87 5.88
N ALA A 99 9.51 8.07 6.42
CA ALA A 99 8.59 8.46 7.49
C ALA A 99 7.91 9.80 7.12
N PRO A 100 6.56 9.83 7.02
CA PRO A 100 5.64 8.72 7.28
C PRO A 100 5.59 7.70 6.14
N SER A 101 5.44 6.42 6.50
CA SER A 101 5.19 5.34 5.55
C SER A 101 4.48 4.16 6.22
N PHE A 102 4.15 3.12 5.45
CA PHE A 102 3.44 1.95 5.95
C PHE A 102 4.27 1.18 6.99
N SER A 103 3.70 0.96 8.17
CA SER A 103 4.36 0.29 9.30
C SER A 103 4.74 -1.18 9.06
N GLY A 104 4.18 -1.80 8.01
CA GLY A 104 4.50 -3.17 7.63
C GLY A 104 5.97 -3.38 7.24
N TYR A 105 6.67 -2.36 6.77
CA TYR A 105 8.11 -2.45 6.45
C TYR A 105 8.93 -2.58 7.73
N GLU A 106 8.66 -1.72 8.73
CA GLU A 106 9.30 -1.78 10.05
C GLU A 106 8.98 -3.11 10.75
N HIS A 107 7.70 -3.54 10.68
CA HIS A 107 7.29 -4.83 11.23
C HIS A 107 8.02 -6.00 10.57
N SER A 108 8.20 -5.97 9.26
CA SER A 108 8.94 -7.01 8.54
C SER A 108 10.42 -7.00 8.91
N ALA A 109 11.03 -5.81 9.05
CA ALA A 109 12.43 -5.69 9.50
C ALA A 109 12.64 -6.21 10.93
N ALA A 110 11.61 -6.13 11.80
CA ALA A 110 11.66 -6.67 13.16
C ALA A 110 11.67 -8.21 13.21
N CYS A 111 11.41 -8.92 12.09
CA CYS A 111 11.55 -10.38 12.02
C CYS A 111 13.00 -10.86 12.01
N GLU A 112 13.94 -9.96 11.78
CA GLU A 112 15.38 -10.16 11.89
C GLU A 112 15.94 -9.02 12.75
N ASP A 113 17.16 -9.16 13.28
CA ASP A 113 17.81 -8.11 14.10
C ASP A 113 18.31 -6.93 13.24
N CYS A 114 17.41 -6.34 12.44
CA CYS A 114 17.74 -5.25 11.55
C CYS A 114 17.65 -3.90 12.27
N GLN A 115 18.64 -3.04 12.05
CA GLN A 115 18.54 -1.64 12.45
C GLN A 115 17.68 -0.89 11.46
N VAL A 116 16.50 -0.40 11.88
CA VAL A 116 15.65 0.45 11.04
C VAL A 116 16.09 1.91 11.19
N ARG A 117 16.37 2.55 10.06
CA ARG A 117 16.61 3.99 9.94
C ARG A 117 15.47 4.65 9.19
N TYR A 118 15.21 5.93 9.49
CA TYR A 118 14.12 6.68 8.86
C TYR A 118 14.66 7.88 8.12
N TYR A 119 14.09 8.11 6.90
CA TYR A 119 14.19 9.37 6.21
C TYR A 119 12.86 10.09 6.35
N TYR A 120 12.85 11.26 7.01
CA TYR A 120 11.64 12.01 7.29
C TYR A 120 11.27 12.89 6.10
N LEU A 121 10.10 12.61 5.50
CA LEU A 121 9.48 13.46 4.49
C LEU A 121 8.93 14.73 5.15
N LYS A 122 8.99 15.85 4.44
CA LYS A 122 8.56 17.14 4.97
C LYS A 122 7.18 17.51 4.46
N LYS A 123 6.35 18.04 5.35
CA LYS A 123 5.00 18.54 4.99
C LYS A 123 5.06 19.74 4.05
N GLU A 124 6.11 20.55 4.15
CA GLU A 124 6.39 21.72 3.29
C GLU A 124 6.67 21.29 1.84
N ASP A 125 7.20 20.08 1.65
CA ASP A 125 7.47 19.46 0.35
C ASP A 125 6.31 18.52 -0.07
N ASN A 126 5.09 18.71 0.44
CA ASN A 126 3.92 17.84 0.20
C ASN A 126 4.17 16.35 0.52
N PHE A 127 5.08 16.06 1.46
CA PHE A 127 5.57 14.72 1.76
C PHE A 127 6.10 13.96 0.52
N GLU A 128 6.57 14.67 -0.48
CA GLU A 128 7.19 14.09 -1.67
C GLU A 128 8.65 13.73 -1.40
N LEU A 129 9.14 12.74 -2.12
CA LEU A 129 10.56 12.39 -2.13
C LEU A 129 11.26 13.31 -3.13
N THR A 130 12.15 14.15 -2.63
CA THR A 130 12.84 15.19 -3.41
C THR A 130 14.31 14.84 -3.68
N GLU A 131 15.01 15.69 -4.44
CA GLU A 131 16.45 15.56 -4.68
C GLU A 131 17.29 15.55 -3.39
N HIS A 132 16.78 16.09 -2.28
CA HIS A 132 17.46 16.01 -1.00
C HIS A 132 17.68 14.59 -0.53
N PHE A 133 16.75 13.67 -0.83
CA PHE A 133 16.94 12.26 -0.55
C PHE A 133 18.11 11.67 -1.36
N LEU A 134 18.21 12.00 -2.64
CA LEU A 134 19.32 11.55 -3.50
C LEU A 134 20.67 12.05 -2.97
N GLN A 135 20.75 13.32 -2.59
CA GLN A 135 21.95 13.92 -2.02
C GLN A 135 22.35 13.22 -0.71
N GLU A 136 21.38 12.93 0.15
CA GLU A 136 21.63 12.22 1.41
C GLU A 136 22.08 10.76 1.16
N LEU A 137 21.43 10.05 0.22
CA LEU A 137 21.82 8.69 -0.15
C LEU A 137 23.24 8.66 -0.71
N ILE A 138 23.60 9.61 -1.59
CA ILE A 138 24.95 9.75 -2.14
C ILE A 138 25.98 10.04 -1.00
N ARG A 139 25.62 10.90 -0.04
CA ARG A 139 26.45 11.20 1.11
C ARG A 139 26.72 9.94 1.94
N GLN A 140 25.67 9.16 2.25
CA GLN A 140 25.79 7.91 3.00
C GLN A 140 26.65 6.87 2.25
N ILE A 141 26.46 6.76 0.92
CA ILE A 141 27.28 5.86 0.10
C ILE A 141 28.77 6.24 0.19
N LYS A 142 29.10 7.53 0.04
CA LYS A 142 30.49 8.04 0.13
C LYS A 142 31.11 7.84 1.51
N ALA A 143 30.29 7.91 2.56
CA ALA A 143 30.72 7.70 3.93
C ALA A 143 30.78 6.22 4.33
N HIS A 144 30.45 5.27 3.47
CA HIS A 144 30.28 3.84 3.78
C HIS A 144 29.22 3.57 4.86
N GLU A 145 28.19 4.42 4.93
CA GLU A 145 27.06 4.34 5.86
C GLU A 145 25.75 3.99 5.16
N ALA A 146 25.79 3.60 3.89
CA ALA A 146 24.60 3.27 3.11
C ALA A 146 23.80 2.12 3.76
N PRO A 147 22.45 2.13 3.66
CA PRO A 147 21.66 1.01 4.13
C PRO A 147 21.84 -0.21 3.21
N ASP A 148 21.63 -1.40 3.76
CA ASP A 148 21.66 -2.64 2.97
C ASP A 148 20.38 -2.82 2.14
N LEU A 149 19.26 -2.26 2.66
CA LEU A 149 17.94 -2.35 2.02
C LEU A 149 17.15 -1.05 2.22
N ILE A 150 16.42 -0.64 1.19
CA ILE A 150 15.52 0.52 1.20
C ILE A 150 14.12 0.07 0.82
N PHE A 151 13.10 0.45 1.61
CA PHE A 151 11.69 0.35 1.23
C PHE A 151 11.16 1.71 0.80
N LEU A 152 10.59 1.78 -0.41
CA LEU A 152 9.86 2.93 -0.92
C LEU A 152 8.47 2.50 -1.36
N ALA A 153 7.44 3.22 -0.94
CA ALA A 153 6.09 3.05 -1.45
C ALA A 153 5.79 4.08 -2.55
N ASN A 154 5.23 3.63 -3.66
CA ASN A 154 4.89 4.47 -4.80
C ASN A 154 3.54 4.06 -5.42
N PRO A 155 2.40 4.71 -5.05
CA PRO A 155 2.24 5.84 -4.12
C PRO A 155 2.55 5.51 -2.66
N ASN A 156 2.99 6.53 -1.88
CA ASN A 156 3.27 6.37 -0.46
C ASN A 156 2.00 6.36 0.39
N ASN A 157 1.93 5.49 1.37
CA ASN A 157 0.88 5.43 2.38
C ASN A 157 1.45 5.92 3.73
N PRO A 158 0.94 7.03 4.33
CA PRO A 158 -0.43 7.54 4.20
C PRO A 158 -0.60 8.77 3.29
N THR A 159 0.44 9.28 2.65
CA THR A 159 0.43 10.60 2.00
C THR A 159 -0.24 10.59 0.62
N GLY A 160 -0.24 9.45 -0.07
CA GLY A 160 -0.70 9.33 -1.45
C GLY A 160 0.27 9.91 -2.48
N ALA A 161 1.39 10.49 -2.04
CA ALA A 161 2.39 11.08 -2.93
C ALA A 161 3.09 10.01 -3.78
N CYS A 162 3.26 10.31 -5.06
CA CYS A 162 4.07 9.51 -5.98
C CYS A 162 5.50 10.07 -6.08
N ILE A 163 6.46 9.19 -6.29
CA ILE A 163 7.83 9.57 -6.56
C ILE A 163 7.93 9.93 -8.05
N SER A 164 8.59 11.04 -8.39
CA SER A 164 8.80 11.38 -9.79
C SER A 164 9.67 10.34 -10.48
N PHE A 165 9.41 10.10 -11.78
CA PHE A 165 10.15 9.10 -12.56
C PHE A 165 11.65 9.39 -12.60
N ASP A 166 12.03 10.66 -12.65
CA ASP A 166 13.45 11.07 -12.68
C ASP A 166 14.15 10.73 -11.35
N ILE A 167 13.50 10.99 -10.22
CA ILE A 167 14.07 10.68 -8.89
C ILE A 167 14.14 9.18 -8.67
N ILE A 168 13.06 8.44 -8.96
CA ILE A 168 13.05 6.98 -8.73
C ILE A 168 14.06 6.27 -9.62
N SER A 169 14.26 6.73 -10.86
CA SER A 169 15.25 6.17 -11.79
C SER A 169 16.68 6.36 -11.28
N GLN A 170 16.99 7.53 -10.73
CA GLN A 170 18.29 7.79 -10.11
C GLN A 170 18.52 6.96 -8.86
N ILE A 171 17.48 6.77 -8.02
CA ILE A 171 17.55 5.88 -6.85
C ILE A 171 17.85 4.45 -7.28
N VAL A 172 17.13 3.94 -8.30
CA VAL A 172 17.36 2.59 -8.87
C VAL A 172 18.80 2.44 -9.33
N PHE A 173 19.30 3.43 -10.09
CA PHE A 173 20.68 3.42 -10.59
C PHE A 173 21.68 3.34 -9.41
N LEU A 174 21.58 4.23 -8.42
CA LEU A 174 22.47 4.26 -7.25
C LEU A 174 22.41 2.95 -6.46
N CYS A 175 21.20 2.41 -6.23
CA CYS A 175 21.03 1.16 -5.50
C CYS A 175 21.68 -0.03 -6.23
N CYS A 176 21.52 -0.11 -7.56
CA CYS A 176 22.14 -1.17 -8.37
C CYS A 176 23.68 -1.07 -8.37
N GLU A 177 24.23 0.12 -8.58
CA GLU A 177 25.68 0.36 -8.57
C GLU A 177 26.33 0.00 -7.22
N HIS A 178 25.65 0.33 -6.12
CA HIS A 178 26.17 0.16 -4.77
C HIS A 178 25.65 -1.08 -4.03
N ARG A 179 24.96 -1.98 -4.74
CA ARG A 179 24.44 -3.26 -4.23
C ARG A 179 23.49 -3.13 -3.04
N ILE A 180 22.73 -2.03 -3.01
CA ILE A 180 21.67 -1.78 -2.06
C ILE A 180 20.38 -2.44 -2.58
N THR A 181 19.73 -3.28 -1.78
CA THR A 181 18.45 -3.86 -2.19
C THR A 181 17.36 -2.79 -2.12
N LEU A 182 16.74 -2.48 -3.25
CA LEU A 182 15.62 -1.54 -3.33
C LEU A 182 14.32 -2.30 -3.50
N VAL A 183 13.37 -2.08 -2.61
CA VAL A 183 12.01 -2.63 -2.65
C VAL A 183 11.04 -1.49 -2.92
N ILE A 184 10.36 -1.55 -4.05
CA ILE A 184 9.31 -0.59 -4.42
C ILE A 184 7.95 -1.25 -4.20
N ASP A 185 7.17 -0.69 -3.28
CA ASP A 185 5.79 -1.10 -3.04
C ASP A 185 4.85 -0.30 -3.95
N GLU A 186 4.36 -0.96 -4.98
CA GLU A 186 3.39 -0.42 -5.94
C GLU A 186 1.96 -0.90 -5.66
N CYS A 187 1.60 -1.27 -4.43
CA CYS A 187 0.26 -1.80 -4.10
C CYS A 187 -0.92 -0.87 -4.40
N PHE A 188 -0.66 0.41 -4.68
CA PHE A 188 -1.68 1.41 -5.00
C PHE A 188 -1.53 2.02 -6.40
N ILE A 189 -0.57 1.56 -7.21
CA ILE A 189 -0.26 2.19 -8.49
C ILE A 189 -1.42 2.10 -9.49
N GLU A 190 -2.23 1.03 -9.42
CA GLU A 190 -3.39 0.85 -10.29
C GLU A 190 -4.49 1.91 -10.09
N PHE A 191 -4.51 2.62 -8.97
CA PHE A 191 -5.42 3.75 -8.73
C PHE A 191 -4.95 5.06 -9.37
N THR A 192 -3.71 5.11 -9.86
CA THR A 192 -3.09 6.29 -10.45
C THR A 192 -3.12 6.24 -11.97
N LYS A 193 -2.77 7.34 -12.62
CA LYS A 193 -2.47 7.39 -14.07
C LYS A 193 -1.03 6.97 -14.40
N ARG A 194 -0.23 6.61 -13.39
CA ARG A 194 1.18 6.27 -13.54
C ARG A 194 1.48 4.78 -13.68
N GLN A 195 0.49 3.99 -14.06
CA GLN A 195 0.65 2.53 -14.21
C GLN A 195 1.78 2.18 -15.19
N ASN A 196 1.97 3.01 -16.22
CA ASN A 196 3.02 2.83 -17.23
C ASN A 196 4.44 3.17 -16.71
N GLU A 197 4.53 3.84 -15.54
CA GLU A 197 5.81 4.16 -14.89
C GLU A 197 6.26 3.04 -13.94
N SER A 198 5.56 1.91 -13.91
CA SER A 198 5.93 0.76 -13.09
C SER A 198 7.32 0.26 -13.39
N LEU A 199 8.04 -0.08 -12.32
CA LEU A 199 9.40 -0.57 -12.41
C LEU A 199 9.51 -2.09 -12.60
N ILE A 200 8.41 -2.81 -12.81
CA ILE A 200 8.40 -4.28 -12.99
C ILE A 200 9.34 -4.70 -14.13
N LYS A 201 9.28 -4.03 -15.28
CA LYS A 201 10.16 -4.34 -16.43
C LYS A 201 11.65 -4.12 -16.11
N THR A 202 11.97 -3.16 -15.26
CA THR A 202 13.35 -2.91 -14.81
C THR A 202 13.77 -3.94 -13.76
N ALA A 203 12.86 -4.33 -12.87
CA ALA A 203 13.14 -5.24 -11.75
C ALA A 203 13.56 -6.63 -12.23
N ILE A 204 12.95 -7.17 -13.29
CA ILE A 204 13.27 -8.50 -13.81
C ILE A 204 14.72 -8.60 -14.36
N HIS A 205 15.36 -7.48 -14.63
CA HIS A 205 16.75 -7.41 -15.11
C HIS A 205 17.75 -6.99 -14.04
N SER A 206 17.27 -6.69 -12.81
CA SER A 206 18.12 -6.21 -11.72
C SER A 206 18.22 -7.24 -10.58
N GLN A 207 19.44 -7.40 -10.02
CA GLN A 207 19.66 -8.21 -8.82
C GLN A 207 19.34 -7.45 -7.51
N TYR A 208 19.07 -6.15 -7.59
CA TYR A 208 18.91 -5.28 -6.43
C TYR A 208 17.58 -4.52 -6.42
N LEU A 209 16.71 -4.73 -7.41
CA LEU A 209 15.40 -4.12 -7.46
C LEU A 209 14.31 -5.19 -7.35
N ILE A 210 13.35 -4.97 -6.46
CA ILE A 210 12.17 -5.81 -6.25
C ILE A 210 10.96 -4.90 -6.29
N VAL A 211 9.96 -5.22 -7.09
CA VAL A 211 8.68 -4.50 -7.11
C VAL A 211 7.61 -5.39 -6.51
N VAL A 212 6.87 -4.89 -5.51
CA VAL A 212 5.79 -5.61 -4.82
C VAL A 212 4.45 -4.98 -5.16
N ARG A 213 3.44 -5.80 -5.45
CA ARG A 213 2.05 -5.38 -5.70
C ARG A 213 1.05 -6.27 -4.97
N ALA A 214 -0.19 -5.84 -4.88
CA ALA A 214 -1.26 -6.60 -4.24
C ALA A 214 -2.57 -6.52 -5.00
N PHE A 215 -3.28 -7.63 -5.08
CA PHE A 215 -4.67 -7.68 -5.55
C PHE A 215 -5.65 -7.08 -4.54
N THR A 216 -5.23 -7.00 -3.30
CA THR A 216 -6.02 -6.63 -2.11
C THR A 216 -6.86 -5.38 -2.32
N LYS A 217 -6.26 -4.33 -2.89
CA LYS A 217 -6.83 -2.98 -2.91
C LYS A 217 -7.66 -2.75 -4.16
N ILE A 218 -7.04 -2.91 -5.33
CA ILE A 218 -7.66 -2.60 -6.61
C ILE A 218 -8.85 -3.53 -6.94
N TYR A 219 -8.80 -4.80 -6.53
CA TYR A 219 -9.91 -5.75 -6.75
C TYR A 219 -10.83 -5.91 -5.53
N GLY A 220 -10.66 -5.11 -4.47
CA GLY A 220 -11.55 -5.14 -3.31
C GLY A 220 -11.60 -6.48 -2.57
N ILE A 221 -10.49 -7.20 -2.51
CA ILE A 221 -10.38 -8.56 -1.93
C ILE A 221 -9.41 -8.68 -0.75
N PRO A 222 -9.48 -7.80 0.27
CA PRO A 222 -8.54 -7.83 1.38
C PRO A 222 -8.57 -9.14 2.17
N GLY A 223 -9.72 -9.80 2.26
CA GLY A 223 -9.89 -11.07 2.97
C GLY A 223 -9.29 -12.29 2.23
N VAL A 224 -9.06 -12.20 0.92
CA VAL A 224 -8.50 -13.29 0.11
C VAL A 224 -6.99 -13.45 0.31
N ARG A 225 -6.30 -12.36 0.66
CA ARG A 225 -4.85 -12.36 0.93
C ARG A 225 -4.01 -12.79 -0.28
N LEU A 226 -3.95 -11.97 -1.31
CA LEU A 226 -3.14 -12.21 -2.50
C LEU A 226 -2.27 -10.99 -2.84
N GLY A 227 -0.97 -11.23 -2.99
CA GLY A 227 0.01 -10.29 -3.50
C GLY A 227 1.02 -10.98 -4.39
N TYR A 228 1.83 -10.20 -5.07
CA TYR A 228 2.94 -10.71 -5.86
C TYR A 228 4.11 -9.74 -5.87
N LEU A 229 5.27 -10.25 -6.20
CA LEU A 229 6.44 -9.44 -6.53
C LEU A 229 6.98 -9.82 -7.91
N ALA A 230 7.70 -8.86 -8.51
CA ALA A 230 8.50 -9.06 -9.70
C ALA A 230 9.95 -8.70 -9.38
N ALA A 231 10.88 -9.58 -9.78
CA ALA A 231 12.31 -9.42 -9.59
C ALA A 231 13.06 -10.30 -10.60
N SER A 232 14.39 -10.25 -10.63
CA SER A 232 15.16 -11.20 -11.44
C SER A 232 14.93 -12.65 -10.99
N GLU A 233 15.00 -13.59 -11.92
CA GLU A 233 14.82 -15.02 -11.66
C GLU A 233 15.62 -15.51 -10.45
N LYS A 234 16.92 -15.15 -10.37
CA LYS A 234 17.78 -15.50 -9.23
C LYS A 234 17.25 -14.95 -7.89
N MET A 235 16.69 -13.75 -7.91
CA MET A 235 16.09 -13.14 -6.72
C MET A 235 14.82 -13.90 -6.35
N VAL A 236 13.95 -14.21 -7.29
CA VAL A 236 12.72 -15.00 -7.08
C VAL A 236 13.05 -16.37 -6.50
N GLU A 237 14.04 -17.09 -7.02
CA GLU A 237 14.49 -18.36 -6.47
C GLU A 237 14.95 -18.25 -5.00
N CYS A 238 15.69 -17.19 -4.69
CA CYS A 238 16.15 -16.93 -3.32
C CYS A 238 14.98 -16.66 -2.37
N LEU A 239 14.02 -15.84 -2.80
CA LEU A 239 12.83 -15.45 -2.03
C LEU A 239 11.86 -16.63 -1.84
N LYS A 240 11.68 -17.45 -2.86
CA LYS A 240 10.80 -18.63 -2.81
C LYS A 240 11.18 -19.60 -1.68
N ARG A 241 12.46 -19.72 -1.37
CA ARG A 241 12.96 -20.57 -0.26
C ARG A 241 12.57 -20.06 1.13
N GLN A 242 12.10 -18.84 1.23
CA GLN A 242 11.67 -18.19 2.49
C GLN A 242 10.16 -18.31 2.72
N LEU A 243 9.43 -18.81 1.74
CA LEU A 243 7.97 -18.96 1.82
C LEU A 243 7.61 -20.40 2.21
N PRO A 244 6.56 -20.58 3.00
CA PRO A 244 6.03 -21.93 3.26
C PRO A 244 5.44 -22.53 1.98
N GLU A 245 5.45 -23.86 1.90
CA GLU A 245 4.74 -24.60 0.86
C GLU A 245 3.24 -24.24 0.92
N TRP A 246 2.58 -24.18 -0.24
CA TRP A 246 1.15 -23.84 -0.36
C TRP A 246 0.75 -22.50 0.28
N ASN A 247 1.65 -21.55 0.33
CA ASN A 247 1.41 -20.23 0.94
C ASN A 247 0.24 -19.43 0.31
N VAL A 248 -0.08 -19.71 -0.96
CA VAL A 248 -1.20 -19.11 -1.68
C VAL A 248 -2.37 -20.07 -1.71
N SER A 249 -3.44 -19.76 -0.99
CA SER A 249 -4.63 -20.61 -0.90
C SER A 249 -5.28 -20.84 -2.27
N LEU A 250 -6.00 -21.96 -2.42
CA LEU A 250 -6.76 -22.26 -3.63
C LEU A 250 -7.72 -21.12 -3.99
N LEU A 251 -8.44 -20.58 -3.03
CA LEU A 251 -9.35 -19.45 -3.24
C LEU A 251 -8.60 -18.22 -3.77
N ALA A 252 -7.41 -17.92 -3.26
CA ALA A 252 -6.60 -16.80 -3.74
C ALA A 252 -6.11 -17.01 -5.18
N GLN A 253 -5.74 -18.23 -5.56
CA GLN A 253 -5.32 -18.57 -6.92
C GLN A 253 -6.46 -18.35 -7.93
N TYR A 254 -7.66 -18.83 -7.61
CA TYR A 254 -8.84 -18.67 -8.48
C TYR A 254 -9.30 -17.21 -8.55
N ALA A 255 -9.35 -16.53 -7.42
CA ALA A 255 -9.69 -15.11 -7.37
C ALA A 255 -8.69 -14.26 -8.19
N GLY A 256 -7.39 -14.55 -8.05
CA GLY A 256 -6.34 -13.85 -8.79
C GLY A 256 -6.45 -14.07 -10.30
N ALA A 257 -6.66 -15.31 -10.73
CA ALA A 257 -6.82 -15.62 -12.16
C ALA A 257 -8.04 -14.91 -12.78
N ALA A 258 -9.16 -14.83 -12.05
CA ALA A 258 -10.33 -14.08 -12.48
C ALA A 258 -10.08 -12.57 -12.49
N ALA A 259 -9.43 -12.03 -11.46
CA ALA A 259 -9.11 -10.60 -11.34
C ALA A 259 -8.25 -10.10 -12.51
N LEU A 260 -7.36 -10.93 -13.06
CA LEU A 260 -6.53 -10.56 -14.21
C LEU A 260 -7.32 -10.33 -15.51
N GLN A 261 -8.58 -10.71 -15.56
CA GLN A 261 -9.47 -10.47 -16.71
C GLN A 261 -10.27 -9.17 -16.57
N GLU A 262 -10.14 -8.44 -15.47
CA GLU A 262 -10.97 -7.29 -15.11
C GLU A 262 -10.30 -5.94 -15.47
N ASP A 263 -9.72 -5.81 -16.68
CA ASP A 263 -9.01 -4.59 -17.10
C ASP A 263 -9.92 -3.36 -17.15
N GLU A 264 -11.13 -3.50 -17.70
CA GLU A 264 -12.11 -2.41 -17.74
C GLU A 264 -12.51 -1.95 -16.33
N PHE A 265 -12.60 -2.88 -15.38
CA PHE A 265 -12.89 -2.56 -13.98
C PHE A 265 -11.77 -1.73 -13.36
N VAL A 266 -10.49 -2.08 -13.61
CA VAL A 266 -9.33 -1.33 -13.12
C VAL A 266 -9.33 0.08 -13.72
N GLN A 267 -9.51 0.22 -15.02
CA GLN A 267 -9.54 1.52 -15.69
C GLN A 267 -10.67 2.39 -15.16
N LYS A 268 -11.89 1.87 -15.11
CA LYS A 268 -13.06 2.58 -14.54
C LYS A 268 -12.81 3.02 -13.10
N THR A 269 -12.14 2.16 -12.30
CA THR A 269 -11.81 2.50 -10.92
C THR A 269 -10.84 3.66 -10.85
N SER A 270 -9.74 3.63 -11.61
CA SER A 270 -8.74 4.71 -11.62
C SER A 270 -9.36 6.06 -11.98
N GLU A 271 -10.17 6.11 -13.04
CA GLU A 271 -10.87 7.32 -13.49
C GLU A 271 -11.87 7.84 -12.44
N TYR A 272 -12.60 6.93 -11.79
CA TYR A 272 -13.55 7.29 -10.75
C TYR A 272 -12.88 7.81 -9.49
N VAL A 273 -11.82 7.12 -9.04
CA VAL A 273 -11.05 7.50 -7.85
C VAL A 273 -10.44 8.88 -8.02
N GLU A 274 -9.89 9.19 -9.19
CA GLU A 274 -9.35 10.53 -9.48
C GLU A 274 -10.40 11.62 -9.26
N LYS A 275 -11.57 11.49 -9.89
CA LYS A 275 -12.67 12.47 -9.78
C LYS A 275 -13.14 12.62 -8.33
N GLN A 276 -13.30 11.51 -7.62
CA GLN A 276 -13.78 11.54 -6.25
C GLN A 276 -12.72 12.07 -5.28
N ARG A 277 -11.44 11.84 -5.54
CA ARG A 277 -10.32 12.39 -4.79
C ARG A 277 -10.27 13.92 -4.94
N GLU A 278 -10.42 14.43 -6.17
CA GLU A 278 -10.49 15.87 -6.43
C GLU A 278 -11.68 16.49 -5.71
N TYR A 279 -12.87 15.89 -5.82
CA TYR A 279 -14.07 16.31 -5.11
C TYR A 279 -13.85 16.40 -3.59
N LEU A 280 -13.35 15.34 -2.97
CA LEU A 280 -13.07 15.31 -1.53
C LEU A 280 -12.02 16.33 -1.14
N THR A 281 -10.98 16.52 -1.96
CA THR A 281 -9.92 17.52 -1.71
C THR A 281 -10.50 18.92 -1.66
N GLU A 282 -11.35 19.28 -2.63
CA GLU A 282 -12.03 20.57 -2.68
C GLU A 282 -12.92 20.78 -1.45
N LYS A 283 -13.78 19.78 -1.15
CA LYS A 283 -14.70 19.86 -0.01
C LYS A 283 -13.98 20.00 1.33
N LEU A 284 -12.95 19.21 1.58
CA LEU A 284 -12.15 19.29 2.80
C LEU A 284 -11.47 20.67 2.95
N ARG A 285 -10.94 21.24 1.85
CA ARG A 285 -10.35 22.58 1.86
C ARG A 285 -11.37 23.68 2.14
N LEU A 286 -12.58 23.57 1.59
CA LEU A 286 -13.70 24.50 1.90
C LEU A 286 -14.09 24.45 3.38
N LEU A 287 -13.91 23.32 4.05
CA LEU A 287 -14.08 23.17 5.51
C LEU A 287 -12.91 23.71 6.34
N GLY A 288 -11.91 24.34 5.71
CA GLY A 288 -10.73 24.90 6.38
C GLY A 288 -9.67 23.88 6.76
N LEU A 289 -9.77 22.63 6.27
CA LEU A 289 -8.79 21.57 6.55
C LEU A 289 -7.58 21.68 5.63
N THR A 290 -6.40 21.39 6.18
CA THR A 290 -5.18 21.25 5.36
C THR A 290 -5.14 19.89 4.71
N VAL A 291 -5.08 19.83 3.38
CA VAL A 291 -5.09 18.57 2.61
C VAL A 291 -3.84 18.50 1.74
N TRP A 292 -3.08 17.43 1.86
CA TRP A 292 -1.92 17.14 1.02
C TRP A 292 -2.36 16.43 -0.27
N GLN A 293 -1.72 16.81 -1.35
CA GLN A 293 -2.03 16.26 -2.66
C GLN A 293 -1.41 14.85 -2.78
N GLY A 294 -2.24 13.89 -3.20
CA GLY A 294 -1.83 12.51 -3.49
C GLY A 294 -2.51 12.00 -4.75
N GLU A 295 -2.08 10.82 -5.22
CA GLU A 295 -2.61 10.19 -6.44
C GLU A 295 -3.31 8.85 -6.16
N ALA A 296 -3.25 8.33 -4.91
CA ALA A 296 -3.86 7.06 -4.51
C ALA A 296 -5.38 7.17 -4.24
N ASP A 297 -5.99 6.08 -3.81
CA ASP A 297 -7.41 5.99 -3.41
C ASP A 297 -7.68 6.50 -1.99
N TYR A 298 -6.87 7.41 -1.51
CA TYR A 298 -6.99 8.03 -0.17
C TYR A 298 -6.38 9.43 -0.15
N LEU A 299 -6.74 10.19 0.89
CA LEU A 299 -6.27 11.54 1.17
C LEU A 299 -5.72 11.62 2.60
N LEU A 300 -4.56 12.27 2.76
CA LEU A 300 -4.02 12.71 4.04
C LEU A 300 -4.46 14.16 4.28
N PHE A 301 -4.97 14.45 5.48
CA PHE A 301 -5.35 15.80 5.88
C PHE A 301 -5.10 16.04 7.37
N TYR A 302 -5.13 17.31 7.77
CA TYR A 302 -4.90 17.74 9.15
C TYR A 302 -6.07 18.54 9.70
N SER A 303 -6.38 18.30 10.97
CA SER A 303 -7.31 19.06 11.79
C SER A 303 -6.82 19.11 13.24
N GLU A 304 -6.98 20.25 13.91
CA GLU A 304 -6.72 20.37 15.35
C GLU A 304 -7.78 19.66 16.21
N LYS A 305 -9.00 19.48 15.67
CA LYS A 305 -10.08 18.76 16.36
C LYS A 305 -9.84 17.25 16.29
N ASN A 306 -10.23 16.52 17.34
CA ASN A 306 -10.18 15.06 17.37
C ASN A 306 -11.29 14.43 16.49
N LEU A 307 -11.09 14.48 15.19
CA LEU A 307 -12.07 14.01 14.20
C LEU A 307 -12.31 12.51 14.28
N TYR A 308 -11.33 11.72 14.74
CA TYR A 308 -11.50 10.27 14.90
C TYR A 308 -12.65 9.96 15.87
N GLU A 309 -12.60 10.52 17.08
CA GLU A 309 -13.63 10.28 18.10
C GLU A 309 -14.98 10.90 17.72
N MET A 310 -14.95 12.09 17.08
CA MET A 310 -16.17 12.79 16.68
C MET A 310 -16.93 12.04 15.60
N LEU A 311 -16.22 11.54 14.56
CA LEU A 311 -16.83 10.78 13.48
C LEU A 311 -17.21 9.35 13.90
N LEU A 312 -16.47 8.75 14.84
CA LEU A 312 -16.81 7.45 15.40
C LEU A 312 -18.16 7.49 16.13
N LYS A 313 -18.50 8.58 16.85
CA LYS A 313 -19.84 8.79 17.44
C LYS A 313 -20.94 8.84 16.38
N LYS A 314 -20.59 9.23 15.14
CA LYS A 314 -21.49 9.20 13.98
C LYS A 314 -21.40 7.87 13.19
N LYS A 315 -20.79 6.84 13.80
CA LYS A 315 -20.58 5.52 13.20
C LYS A 315 -19.76 5.53 11.89
N MET A 316 -18.89 6.54 11.74
CA MET A 316 -17.95 6.66 10.64
C MET A 316 -16.54 6.49 11.16
N LEU A 317 -15.80 5.58 10.56
CA LEU A 317 -14.41 5.28 10.95
C LEU A 317 -13.45 5.91 9.93
N ILE A 318 -12.57 6.79 10.41
CA ILE A 318 -11.44 7.33 9.64
C ILE A 318 -10.13 6.80 10.22
N ARG A 319 -9.03 6.94 9.51
CA ARG A 319 -7.71 6.54 9.99
C ARG A 319 -7.04 7.68 10.76
N ASP A 320 -6.86 7.52 12.07
CA ASP A 320 -5.97 8.37 12.88
C ASP A 320 -4.51 8.00 12.57
N CYS A 321 -3.76 8.94 12.00
CA CYS A 321 -2.38 8.73 11.57
C CYS A 321 -1.33 9.13 12.61
N SER A 322 -1.73 9.45 13.85
CA SER A 322 -0.82 9.87 14.92
C SER A 322 0.26 8.84 15.29
N ASN A 323 0.04 7.57 14.95
CA ASN A 323 0.99 6.49 15.18
C ASN A 323 1.97 6.24 14.03
N TYR A 324 1.86 6.99 12.92
CA TYR A 324 2.89 6.94 11.89
C TYR A 324 4.12 7.73 12.35
N LYS A 325 5.31 7.17 12.17
CA LYS A 325 6.57 7.90 12.38
C LYS A 325 6.58 9.16 11.52
N GLY A 326 6.94 10.31 12.11
CA GLY A 326 6.96 11.60 11.41
C GLY A 326 5.61 12.31 11.31
N LEU A 327 4.53 11.73 11.86
CA LEU A 327 3.25 12.39 12.07
C LEU A 327 2.92 12.48 13.56
N GLU A 328 2.05 13.41 13.91
CA GLU A 328 1.54 13.66 15.26
C GLU A 328 0.00 13.61 15.30
N SER A 329 -0.58 13.92 16.43
CA SER A 329 -2.04 14.06 16.55
C SER A 329 -2.58 15.13 15.58
N GLY A 330 -3.76 14.89 15.03
CA GLY A 330 -4.40 15.79 14.08
C GLY A 330 -4.22 15.38 12.61
N TYR A 331 -3.34 14.43 12.32
CA TYR A 331 -3.23 13.87 10.97
C TYR A 331 -4.20 12.70 10.80
N TYR A 332 -5.01 12.78 9.76
CA TYR A 332 -6.03 11.77 9.44
C TYR A 332 -5.92 11.36 7.98
N ARG A 333 -6.26 10.10 7.71
CA ARG A 333 -6.39 9.58 6.34
C ARG A 333 -7.80 9.04 6.12
N ILE A 334 -8.38 9.37 4.98
CA ILE A 334 -9.66 8.81 4.51
C ILE A 334 -9.48 8.15 3.16
N ALA A 335 -10.16 7.03 2.95
CA ALA A 335 -10.29 6.40 1.65
C ALA A 335 -11.25 7.17 0.76
N VAL A 336 -11.02 7.10 -0.54
CA VAL A 336 -11.99 7.54 -1.55
C VAL A 336 -13.05 6.46 -1.70
N LYS A 337 -14.32 6.83 -1.53
CA LYS A 337 -15.49 5.95 -1.59
C LYS A 337 -16.43 6.34 -2.74
N LYS A 338 -17.62 5.72 -2.80
CA LYS A 338 -18.69 6.16 -3.71
C LYS A 338 -19.15 7.56 -3.35
N GLN A 339 -19.69 8.29 -4.35
CA GLN A 339 -20.17 9.67 -4.19
C GLN A 339 -21.09 9.82 -2.98
N GLU A 340 -22.09 8.96 -2.84
CA GLU A 340 -23.05 9.01 -1.73
C GLU A 340 -22.42 8.84 -0.36
N GLU A 341 -21.39 7.97 -0.26
CA GLU A 341 -20.64 7.77 0.98
C GLU A 341 -19.75 8.98 1.28
N ASN A 342 -19.12 9.52 0.24
CA ASN A 342 -18.29 10.72 0.34
C ASN A 342 -19.11 11.94 0.78
N ASP A 343 -20.32 12.12 0.23
CA ASP A 343 -21.24 13.20 0.60
C ASP A 343 -21.67 13.07 2.06
N ARG A 344 -21.97 11.86 2.54
CA ARG A 344 -22.26 11.60 3.96
C ARG A 344 -21.09 11.95 4.88
N LEU A 345 -19.85 11.65 4.46
CA LEU A 345 -18.66 12.04 5.22
C LEU A 345 -18.51 13.56 5.29
N ILE A 346 -18.66 14.26 4.18
CA ILE A 346 -18.56 15.72 4.13
C ILE A 346 -19.62 16.36 5.03
N ALA A 347 -20.90 15.93 4.94
CA ALA A 347 -21.96 16.43 5.82
C ALA A 347 -21.66 16.18 7.30
N ALA A 348 -21.12 15.01 7.65
CA ALA A 348 -20.72 14.71 9.02
C ALA A 348 -19.55 15.59 9.50
N LEU A 349 -18.58 15.90 8.61
CA LEU A 349 -17.46 16.80 8.90
C LEU A 349 -17.95 18.24 9.10
N GLU A 350 -18.87 18.74 8.24
CA GLU A 350 -19.50 20.06 8.39
C GLU A 350 -20.13 20.22 9.75
N GLU A 351 -20.91 19.22 10.20
CA GLU A 351 -21.59 19.24 11.50
C GLU A 351 -20.58 19.26 12.65
N VAL A 352 -19.58 18.34 12.68
CA VAL A 352 -18.62 18.27 13.79
C VAL A 352 -17.61 19.43 13.81
N LEU A 353 -17.37 20.07 12.67
CA LEU A 353 -16.49 21.24 12.62
C LEU A 353 -17.21 22.52 13.00
N SER A 354 -18.53 22.65 12.74
CA SER A 354 -19.35 23.78 13.14
C SER A 354 -19.76 23.77 14.62
N ASP A 355 -19.68 22.60 15.29
CA ASP A 355 -20.07 22.46 16.69
C ASP A 355 -18.99 23.08 17.62
N GLU A 356 -19.25 24.31 18.11
CA GLU A 356 -18.35 25.06 19.00
C GLU A 356 -18.30 24.50 20.43
N ASN A 357 -19.21 23.58 20.79
CA ASN A 357 -19.40 23.08 22.17
C ASN A 357 -18.54 21.86 22.54
N ILE A 358 -17.66 21.38 21.65
CA ILE A 358 -16.78 20.24 21.94
C ILE A 358 -15.32 20.73 21.98
N LYS A 359 -14.95 21.24 23.16
CA LYS A 359 -13.54 21.46 23.55
C LYS A 359 -12.96 20.22 24.18
#